data_7d9ed7d3466f58d94594cefdf7d2169e
#
_entry.id   7d9ed7d3466f58d94594cefdf7d2169e
#
_cell.length_a   1.000
_cell.length_b   1.000
_cell.length_c   1.000
_cell.angle_alpha   90.00
_cell.angle_beta   90.00
_cell.angle_gamma   90.00
#
_symmetry.space_group_name_H-M   'P 1'
#
loop_
_entity.id
_entity.type
_entity.pdbx_description
1 polymer ?
#
loop_
_entity_poly.entity_id
_entity_poly.type
_entity_poly.pdbx_seq_one_letter_code
_entity_poly.pdbx_strand_id
1 'polypeptide(L)'
;MKKFFSLFLAGACLAAAGCGSAPDSNTKSGGDTQVLNLYSWADNFSPDVLSDFEKKYNCKVNYDVFANNEELLAKIQAGGSEYDVIQPSDYMVATMIKLDLLEKLDKSKIKNTENMLPALQNPPYDPAGTYSVVYTWGVTGIAYNTKYIK
;
A
#
# COMPACT_ATOMS: atom_id res chain seq x y z
N MET A 1 -26.53 -39.47 26.90
CA MET A 1 -27.75 -40.25 26.62
C MET A 1 -28.55 -39.53 25.52
N LYS A 2 -28.99 -40.31 24.53
CA LYS A 2 -29.93 -40.00 23.43
C LYS A 2 -29.33 -39.11 22.33
N LYS A 3 -28.85 -39.56 21.18
CA LYS A 3 -29.28 -40.44 20.07
C LYS A 3 -30.44 -39.88 19.24
N PHE A 4 -30.16 -39.90 17.88
CA PHE A 4 -31.08 -39.96 16.74
C PHE A 4 -31.47 -38.56 16.15
N PHE A 5 -31.45 -38.28 14.84
CA PHE A 5 -31.90 -39.09 13.71
C PHE A 5 -31.32 -38.59 12.37
N SER A 6 -30.86 -39.55 11.58
CA SER A 6 -30.58 -39.40 10.13
C SER A 6 -31.88 -39.19 9.38
N LEU A 7 -31.84 -38.38 8.30
CA LEU A 7 -32.75 -38.57 7.18
C LEU A 7 -32.04 -38.32 5.86
N PHE A 8 -31.82 -39.41 5.17
CA PHE A 8 -31.47 -39.50 3.75
C PHE A 8 -32.69 -39.08 2.90
N LEU A 9 -32.52 -38.23 1.92
CA LEU A 9 -33.44 -38.17 0.79
C LEU A 9 -32.67 -38.10 -0.52
N ALA A 10 -32.68 -39.21 -1.22
CA ALA A 10 -32.24 -39.38 -2.58
C ALA A 10 -33.35 -38.92 -3.51
N GLY A 11 -33.04 -38.20 -4.56
CA GLY A 11 -34.02 -37.80 -5.59
C GLY A 11 -33.30 -37.43 -6.88
N ALA A 12 -33.12 -38.41 -7.69
CA ALA A 12 -33.36 -38.63 -9.12
C ALA A 12 -32.97 -37.54 -10.13
N CYS A 13 -32.13 -37.98 -11.07
CA CYS A 13 -31.72 -37.42 -12.36
C CYS A 13 -32.89 -37.03 -13.25
N LEU A 14 -32.75 -35.91 -13.95
CA LEU A 14 -33.27 -35.76 -15.31
C LEU A 14 -32.24 -35.13 -16.22
N ALA A 15 -31.70 -35.91 -17.13
CA ALA A 15 -30.91 -35.47 -18.25
C ALA A 15 -31.82 -34.81 -19.28
N ALA A 16 -31.54 -33.55 -19.62
CA ALA A 16 -32.07 -32.93 -20.83
C ALA A 16 -30.87 -32.50 -21.68
N ALA A 17 -30.63 -33.27 -22.72
CA ALA A 17 -29.73 -32.93 -23.81
C ALA A 17 -30.36 -31.79 -24.63
N GLY A 18 -29.77 -30.59 -24.54
CA GLY A 18 -30.08 -29.46 -25.39
C GLY A 18 -28.84 -29.06 -26.17
N CYS A 19 -28.76 -29.47 -27.43
CA CYS A 19 -27.83 -28.87 -28.40
C CYS A 19 -28.20 -27.41 -28.61
N GLY A 20 -27.44 -26.47 -28.05
CA GLY A 20 -27.51 -25.06 -28.35
C GLY A 20 -26.11 -24.59 -28.75
N SER A 21 -26.01 -24.13 -30.01
CA SER A 21 -24.81 -23.53 -30.58
C SER A 21 -24.25 -22.43 -29.67
N ALA A 22 -22.99 -22.56 -29.29
CA ALA A 22 -22.27 -21.54 -28.55
C ALA A 22 -22.09 -20.32 -29.48
N PRO A 23 -22.44 -19.10 -29.03
CA PRO A 23 -21.89 -17.91 -29.62
C PRO A 23 -20.45 -17.78 -29.19
N ASP A 24 -19.54 -17.60 -30.14
CA ASP A 24 -18.17 -17.15 -29.92
C ASP A 24 -18.20 -15.86 -29.11
N SER A 25 -18.13 -15.99 -27.80
CA SER A 25 -17.80 -14.86 -26.92
C SER A 25 -16.28 -14.66 -26.94
N ASN A 26 -15.85 -13.88 -27.90
CA ASN A 26 -14.55 -13.20 -27.85
C ASN A 26 -14.58 -12.22 -26.66
N THR A 27 -14.56 -12.78 -25.47
CA THR A 27 -14.37 -12.01 -24.23
C THR A 27 -12.93 -11.58 -24.24
N LYS A 28 -12.67 -10.35 -24.73
CA LYS A 28 -11.48 -9.62 -24.36
C LYS A 28 -11.40 -9.70 -22.83
N SER A 29 -10.46 -10.47 -22.34
CA SER A 29 -10.03 -10.45 -20.95
C SER A 29 -9.63 -9.01 -20.66
N GLY A 30 -10.55 -8.24 -20.09
CA GLY A 30 -10.21 -7.01 -19.41
C GLY A 30 -9.36 -7.44 -18.22
N GLY A 31 -8.04 -7.25 -18.31
CA GLY A 31 -7.16 -7.48 -17.20
C GLY A 31 -7.67 -6.64 -16.02
N ASP A 32 -7.82 -7.25 -14.85
CA ASP A 32 -8.19 -6.55 -13.64
C ASP A 32 -7.24 -5.36 -13.48
N THR A 33 -7.79 -4.16 -13.38
CA THR A 33 -7.00 -2.94 -13.16
C THR A 33 -6.31 -3.11 -11.81
N GLN A 34 -4.97 -3.10 -11.80
CA GLN A 34 -4.20 -3.17 -10.56
C GLN A 34 -4.53 -1.97 -9.68
N VAL A 35 -4.60 -2.21 -8.38
CA VAL A 35 -4.85 -1.16 -7.38
C VAL A 35 -3.60 -1.01 -6.54
N LEU A 36 -3.18 0.24 -6.32
CA LEU A 36 -2.13 0.62 -5.38
C LEU A 36 -2.76 1.36 -4.21
N ASN A 37 -2.62 0.83 -3.02
CA ASN A 37 -3.10 1.45 -1.79
C ASN A 37 -1.94 2.22 -1.13
N LEU A 38 -2.03 3.55 -1.20
CA LEU A 38 -1.02 4.48 -0.68
C LEU A 38 -1.53 5.17 0.59
N TYR A 39 -0.77 5.10 1.68
CA TYR A 39 -1.10 5.77 2.94
C TYR A 39 -0.02 6.76 3.33
N SER A 40 -0.36 8.04 3.33
CA SER A 40 0.62 9.12 3.47
C SER A 40 0.04 10.31 4.22
N TRP A 41 0.86 11.34 4.37
CA TRP A 41 0.42 12.65 4.87
C TRP A 41 -0.49 13.33 3.86
N ALA A 42 -1.42 14.15 4.36
CA ALA A 42 -2.20 15.02 3.50
C ALA A 42 -1.29 15.91 2.63
N ASP A 43 -1.72 16.18 1.41
CA ASP A 43 -1.07 17.11 0.47
C ASP A 43 0.36 16.74 0.01
N ASN A 44 0.86 15.54 0.34
CA ASN A 44 2.18 15.10 -0.12
C ASN A 44 2.22 14.74 -1.60
N PHE A 45 1.10 14.33 -2.17
CA PHE A 45 0.97 14.01 -3.58
C PHE A 45 -0.16 14.84 -4.21
N SER A 46 0.16 15.59 -5.26
CA SER A 46 -0.87 16.32 -5.99
C SER A 46 -1.75 15.35 -6.80
N PRO A 47 -3.04 15.69 -6.99
CA PRO A 47 -3.94 14.87 -7.82
C PRO A 47 -3.41 14.62 -9.23
N ASP A 48 -2.71 15.59 -9.82
CA ASP A 48 -2.14 15.46 -11.17
C ASP A 48 -1.04 14.40 -11.21
N VAL A 49 -0.15 14.36 -10.20
CA VAL A 49 0.91 13.36 -10.10
C VAL A 49 0.32 11.96 -9.94
N LEU A 50 -0.71 11.79 -9.12
CA LEU A 50 -1.40 10.51 -8.96
C LEU A 50 -2.08 10.08 -10.26
N SER A 51 -2.78 11.00 -10.94
CA SER A 51 -3.43 10.74 -12.23
C SER A 51 -2.43 10.33 -13.32
N ASP A 52 -1.27 10.98 -13.38
CA ASP A 52 -0.24 10.66 -14.37
C ASP A 52 0.42 9.30 -14.05
N PHE A 53 0.58 8.96 -12.77
CA PHE A 53 1.01 7.64 -12.35
C PHE A 53 0.03 6.55 -12.76
N GLU A 54 -1.27 6.75 -12.50
CA GLU A 54 -2.34 5.83 -12.88
C GLU A 54 -2.32 5.56 -14.40
N LYS A 55 -2.23 6.62 -15.21
CA LYS A 55 -2.17 6.51 -16.68
C LYS A 55 -0.91 5.76 -17.13
N LYS A 56 0.24 6.11 -16.54
CA LYS A 56 1.53 5.53 -16.94
C LYS A 56 1.62 4.04 -16.65
N TYR A 57 1.07 3.60 -15.51
CA TYR A 57 1.17 2.22 -15.05
C TYR A 57 -0.11 1.41 -15.24
N ASN A 58 -1.15 2.02 -15.82
CA ASN A 58 -2.46 1.40 -16.03
C ASN A 58 -3.00 0.79 -14.72
N CYS A 59 -2.98 1.56 -13.65
CA CYS A 59 -3.44 1.16 -12.33
C CYS A 59 -4.38 2.21 -11.73
N LYS A 60 -4.99 1.89 -10.59
CA LYS A 60 -5.73 2.81 -9.74
C LYS A 60 -4.97 3.06 -8.47
N VAL A 61 -4.88 4.32 -8.02
CA VAL A 61 -4.30 4.67 -6.72
C VAL A 61 -5.40 5.02 -5.73
N ASN A 62 -5.50 4.25 -4.66
CA ASN A 62 -6.29 4.62 -3.49
C ASN A 62 -5.36 5.37 -2.53
N TYR A 63 -5.61 6.66 -2.36
CA TYR A 63 -4.80 7.53 -1.53
C TYR A 63 -5.51 7.83 -0.22
N ASP A 64 -5.04 7.21 0.85
CA ASP A 64 -5.50 7.47 2.22
C ASP A 64 -4.51 8.38 2.94
N VAL A 65 -5.01 9.16 3.91
CA VAL A 65 -4.20 10.08 4.68
C VAL A 65 -4.29 9.81 6.18
N PHE A 66 -3.19 10.08 6.87
CA PHE A 66 -3.12 10.06 8.34
C PHE A 66 -2.69 11.42 8.88
N ALA A 67 -3.10 11.70 10.12
CA ALA A 67 -2.79 12.95 10.78
C ALA A 67 -1.45 12.92 11.55
N ASN A 68 -1.03 11.74 12.01
CA ASN A 68 0.22 11.54 12.75
C ASN A 68 0.71 10.10 12.61
N ASN A 69 2.00 9.87 12.91
CA ASN A 69 2.64 8.56 12.78
C ASN A 69 2.07 7.49 13.73
N GLU A 70 1.54 7.89 14.87
CA GLU A 70 0.96 6.99 15.88
C GLU A 70 -0.36 6.39 15.37
N GLU A 71 -1.16 7.19 14.68
CA GLU A 71 -2.37 6.73 13.97
C GLU A 71 -2.01 5.72 12.88
N LEU A 72 -1.00 6.04 12.06
CA LEU A 72 -0.49 5.13 11.05
C LEU A 72 -0.06 3.81 11.68
N LEU A 73 0.77 3.84 12.73
CA LEU A 73 1.25 2.64 13.41
C LEU A 73 0.10 1.80 13.95
N ALA A 74 -0.86 2.43 14.65
CA ALA A 74 -2.00 1.73 15.22
C ALA A 74 -2.84 1.03 14.13
N LYS A 75 -3.05 1.69 13.00
CA LYS A 75 -3.80 1.13 11.86
C LYS A 75 -3.10 -0.07 11.24
N ILE A 76 -1.77 0.01 11.04
CA ILE A 76 -0.98 -1.13 10.52
C ILE A 76 -0.98 -2.30 11.50
N GLN A 77 -0.80 -2.04 12.82
CA GLN A 77 -0.79 -3.09 13.84
C GLN A 77 -2.15 -3.78 14.01
N ALA A 78 -3.24 -3.09 13.75
CA ALA A 78 -4.58 -3.67 13.79
C ALA A 78 -4.84 -4.71 12.70
N GLY A 79 -3.91 -4.89 11.74
CA GLY A 79 -4.02 -5.87 10.65
C GLY A 79 -5.14 -5.58 9.65
N GLY A 80 -5.76 -4.39 9.74
CA GLY A 80 -6.86 -3.98 8.87
C GLY A 80 -6.43 -3.23 7.62
N SER A 81 -5.14 -3.17 7.33
CA SER A 81 -4.63 -2.35 6.24
C SER A 81 -4.03 -3.20 5.14
N GLU A 82 -4.58 -3.07 3.96
CA GLU A 82 -4.05 -3.61 2.72
C GLU A 82 -3.22 -2.54 1.99
N TYR A 83 -2.36 -1.82 2.73
CA TYR A 83 -1.52 -0.80 2.14
C TYR A 83 -0.27 -1.39 1.51
N ASP A 84 -0.04 -1.04 0.24
CA ASP A 84 1.15 -1.44 -0.51
C ASP A 84 2.32 -0.50 -0.22
N VAL A 85 2.02 0.79 -0.01
CA VAL A 85 3.04 1.83 0.26
C VAL A 85 2.56 2.74 1.39
N ILE A 86 3.44 2.96 2.36
CA ILE A 86 3.23 3.91 3.45
C ILE A 86 4.36 4.93 3.51
N GLN A 87 4.08 6.16 3.95
CA GLN A 87 5.07 7.23 4.03
C GLN A 87 5.19 7.79 5.46
N PRO A 88 5.75 7.06 6.41
CA PRO A 88 5.99 7.54 7.76
C PRO A 88 7.22 8.46 7.85
N SER A 89 7.37 9.14 8.98
CA SER A 89 8.61 9.81 9.34
C SER A 89 9.71 8.82 9.70
N ASP A 90 10.95 9.27 9.70
CA ASP A 90 12.18 8.50 9.95
C ASP A 90 12.14 7.66 11.23
N TYR A 91 11.78 8.28 12.37
CA TYR A 91 11.70 7.57 13.66
C TYR A 91 10.63 6.46 13.66
N MET A 92 9.57 6.66 12.89
CA MET A 92 8.52 5.68 12.75
C MET A 92 8.95 4.53 11.84
N VAL A 93 9.71 4.79 10.77
CA VAL A 93 10.37 3.73 9.98
C VAL A 93 11.23 2.86 10.89
N ALA A 94 12.09 3.49 11.73
CA ALA A 94 12.93 2.76 12.69
C ALA A 94 12.11 1.89 13.65
N THR A 95 10.97 2.39 14.10
CA THR A 95 10.04 1.67 14.99
C THR A 95 9.40 0.49 14.26
N MET A 96 8.91 0.69 13.06
CA MET A 96 8.23 -0.34 12.28
C MET A 96 9.18 -1.46 11.83
N ILE A 97 10.45 -1.14 11.54
CA ILE A 97 11.50 -2.16 11.30
C ILE A 97 11.68 -3.05 12.54
N LYS A 98 11.78 -2.46 13.73
CA LYS A 98 11.91 -3.22 14.99
C LYS A 98 10.70 -4.10 15.32
N LEU A 99 9.53 -3.70 14.84
CA LEU A 99 8.27 -4.42 15.03
C LEU A 99 7.98 -5.43 13.90
N ASP A 100 8.89 -5.58 12.93
CA ASP A 100 8.75 -6.46 11.77
C ASP A 100 7.46 -6.20 10.96
N LEU A 101 7.14 -4.93 10.78
CA LEU A 101 5.93 -4.47 10.08
C LEU A 101 6.18 -4.03 8.64
N LEU A 102 7.42 -4.07 8.17
CA LEU A 102 7.81 -3.62 6.82
C LEU A 102 8.37 -4.77 6.00
N GLU A 103 7.94 -4.85 4.74
CA GLU A 103 8.49 -5.77 3.75
C GLU A 103 9.84 -5.27 3.23
N LYS A 104 10.74 -6.19 2.88
CA LYS A 104 12.04 -5.85 2.29
C LYS A 104 11.89 -5.40 0.84
N LEU A 105 12.57 -4.31 0.51
CA LEU A 105 12.57 -3.76 -0.84
C LEU A 105 13.47 -4.57 -1.79
N ASP A 106 12.95 -4.87 -2.97
CA ASP A 106 13.76 -5.35 -4.08
C ASP A 106 14.44 -4.15 -4.78
N LYS A 107 15.66 -3.85 -4.34
CA LYS A 107 16.46 -2.71 -4.87
C LYS A 107 16.72 -2.79 -6.37
N SER A 108 16.71 -3.97 -6.95
CA SER A 108 16.93 -4.14 -8.38
C SER A 108 15.82 -3.49 -9.22
N LYS A 109 14.65 -3.31 -8.62
CA LYS A 109 13.48 -2.67 -9.24
C LYS A 109 13.40 -1.16 -9.00
N ILE A 110 14.17 -0.62 -8.04
CA ILE A 110 14.12 0.79 -7.64
C ILE A 110 15.33 1.54 -8.20
N LYS A 111 15.32 1.83 -9.49
CA LYS A 111 16.46 2.44 -10.18
C LYS A 111 16.67 3.92 -9.85
N ASN A 112 15.62 4.65 -9.48
CA ASN A 112 15.68 6.10 -9.28
C ASN A 112 16.40 6.53 -7.99
N THR A 113 16.83 5.60 -7.14
CA THR A 113 17.63 5.91 -5.95
C THR A 113 18.98 6.57 -6.29
N GLU A 114 19.46 6.41 -7.52
CA GLU A 114 20.67 7.08 -8.03
C GLU A 114 20.52 8.60 -8.07
N ASN A 115 19.28 9.09 -8.17
CA ASN A 115 18.99 10.54 -8.21
C ASN A 115 18.92 11.18 -6.81
N MET A 116 19.02 10.38 -5.74
CA MET A 116 19.00 10.88 -4.38
C MET A 116 20.33 11.52 -4.01
N LEU A 117 20.26 12.56 -3.16
CA LEU A 117 21.47 13.14 -2.56
C LEU A 117 22.24 12.05 -1.80
N PRO A 118 23.58 11.96 -1.92
CA PRO A 118 24.38 10.93 -1.26
C PRO A 118 24.13 10.82 0.24
N ALA A 119 23.89 11.95 0.91
CA ALA A 119 23.59 12.01 2.34
C ALA A 119 22.26 11.33 2.73
N LEU A 120 21.36 11.09 1.78
CA LEU A 120 20.04 10.50 2.02
C LEU A 120 19.95 9.05 1.54
N GLN A 121 20.97 8.51 0.88
CA GLN A 121 20.93 7.15 0.35
C GLN A 121 21.01 6.06 1.43
N ASN A 122 21.67 6.37 2.57
CA ASN A 122 21.87 5.43 3.67
C ASN A 122 21.50 6.10 5.01
N PRO A 123 20.22 6.32 5.27
CA PRO A 123 19.79 7.02 6.47
C PRO A 123 20.06 6.18 7.73
N PRO A 124 20.39 6.80 8.87
CA PRO A 124 20.74 6.07 10.10
C PRO A 124 19.68 5.10 10.61
N TYR A 125 18.42 5.34 10.29
CA TYR A 125 17.31 4.49 10.70
C TYR A 125 17.12 3.25 9.81
N ASP A 126 17.68 3.24 8.61
CA ASP A 126 17.74 2.09 7.69
C ASP A 126 19.06 2.14 6.89
N PRO A 127 20.21 1.88 7.53
CA PRO A 127 21.54 2.11 6.92
C PRO A 127 21.81 1.31 5.65
N ALA A 128 21.14 0.16 5.52
CA ALA A 128 21.24 -0.65 4.33
C ALA A 128 20.18 -0.29 3.26
N GLY A 129 19.24 0.63 3.57
CA GLY A 129 18.08 0.94 2.72
C GLY A 129 17.29 -0.31 2.37
N THR A 130 17.13 -1.22 3.33
CA THR A 130 16.49 -2.51 3.11
C THR A 130 14.97 -2.38 3.05
N TYR A 131 14.41 -1.45 3.81
CA TYR A 131 12.98 -1.32 4.03
C TYR A 131 12.39 -0.01 3.51
N SER A 132 13.23 0.99 3.24
CA SER A 132 12.76 2.33 2.91
C SER A 132 13.59 3.02 1.82
N VAL A 133 12.95 4.01 1.20
CA VAL A 133 13.59 4.99 0.32
C VAL A 133 13.16 6.37 0.78
N VAL A 134 14.12 7.29 0.94
CA VAL A 134 13.80 8.66 1.36
C VAL A 134 13.04 9.37 0.24
N TYR A 135 11.85 9.87 0.54
CA TYR A 135 11.04 10.66 -0.40
C TYR A 135 11.34 12.15 -0.28
N THR A 136 11.34 12.67 0.95
CA THR A 136 11.60 14.08 1.25
C THR A 136 12.31 14.22 2.57
N TRP A 137 12.94 15.36 2.79
CA TRP A 137 13.56 15.69 4.06
C TRP A 137 13.28 17.14 4.43
N GLY A 138 13.39 17.45 5.71
CA GLY A 138 13.21 18.80 6.21
C GLY A 138 13.91 18.99 7.54
N VAL A 139 13.91 20.22 8.00
CA VAL A 139 14.42 20.60 9.34
C VAL A 139 13.33 21.30 10.11
N THR A 140 13.24 20.98 11.40
CA THR A 140 12.40 21.73 12.32
C THR A 140 13.24 22.78 13.00
N GLY A 141 12.77 24.02 12.98
CA GLY A 141 13.44 25.16 13.60
C GLY A 141 12.49 26.00 14.42
N ILE A 142 13.03 26.85 15.26
CA ILE A 142 12.28 27.82 16.04
C ILE A 142 12.39 29.17 15.34
N ALA A 143 11.27 29.69 14.87
CA ALA A 143 11.18 31.06 14.40
C ALA A 143 10.76 31.97 15.57
N TYR A 144 11.49 33.05 15.79
CA TYR A 144 11.14 34.03 16.81
C TYR A 144 11.18 35.45 16.25
N ASN A 145 10.34 36.31 16.82
CA ASN A 145 10.28 37.71 16.43
C ASN A 145 11.38 38.51 17.14
N THR A 146 12.41 38.93 16.40
CA THR A 146 13.56 39.64 16.91
C THR A 146 13.21 41.03 17.51
N LYS A 147 12.00 41.54 17.28
CA LYS A 147 11.53 42.78 17.90
C LYS A 147 11.24 42.60 19.41
N TYR A 148 10.86 41.38 19.81
CA TYR A 148 10.43 41.10 21.19
C TYR A 148 11.40 40.21 21.97
N ILE A 149 12.21 39.44 21.25
CA ILE A 149 13.18 38.51 21.82
C ILE A 149 14.58 38.96 21.38
N LYS A 150 15.45 39.26 22.36
CA LYS A 150 16.86 39.67 22.17
C LYS A 150 17.78 38.56 22.66
#